data_48c65ea4e0fa1d10e77e52dc99a80fe9
#
_entry.id   48c65ea4e0fa1d10e77e52dc99a80fe9
#
_cell.length_a   1.000
_cell.length_b   1.000
_cell.length_c   1.000
_cell.angle_alpha   90.00
_cell.angle_beta   90.00
_cell.angle_gamma   90.00
#
_symmetry.space_group_name_H-M   'P 1'
#
loop_
_entity.id
_entity.type
_entity.pdbx_description
1 polymer ?
#
loop_
_entity_poly.entity_id
_entity_poly.type
_entity_poly.pdbx_seq_one_letter_code
_entity_poly.pdbx_strand_id
1 'polypeptide(L)'
;MRTLLVLLLLHVGRAAIAQELLRGRVVDAGDGSPLPYATVLVHSTDRGTITNGEGEFAVPALHEDDALRISFVGYRARLVTAAMLAADPVVRLERASFTLSEVTVRPGRAQYDRVMAAVRWLNRAPSVTSRLFFGMETYADTLPMEVLHAFFNTRMRSGRIDGLELKQGRIGITERDGRFYINYNTSRAFALMDILDRRSPFPLSPLAMGGAQEMRREFVAELVSTGSAPDGVDHLRVTPRKGHGAAFTLELWMEPGSDRVRSLQLSCTDCRRHPFLPLFDHGRIDTVDLRYRQTWSTTGPPLPEVMELDYRMVYAGPDFMQGFRTHAVMHAYDRSVPFILPLFTYTSEIPDYRKIGWLPEDSLFWVRQRPPLPTERQQRDMDFLRRNDLRRGGWYQRLSNERNFLTANYALWDAERRLWLQAMTSGDPRETSSRVTEGRSSDNAFSMEGPKVALVAQLYLDMDSMDGMFTHRTATVLDGYRSYYLEPEHPWTACFQNIWFDLCELERRRLEDRLRMPGMTVERARVLHSEHSTRLASTTQEYLRTTKYGADKEALLPWNDQVRQGLGIDNLALFGL
;
A
#
# COMPACT_ATOMS: atom_id res chain seq x y z
N MET A 1 -30.46 31.12 -29.66
CA MET A 1 -31.13 29.94 -29.09
C MET A 1 -30.26 28.66 -29.11
N ARG A 2 -29.50 28.35 -30.16
CA ARG A 2 -28.65 27.15 -30.21
C ARG A 2 -27.46 27.18 -29.26
N THR A 3 -26.85 28.32 -29.01
CA THR A 3 -25.72 28.51 -28.09
C THR A 3 -26.11 28.40 -26.61
N LEU A 4 -27.32 28.77 -26.25
CA LEU A 4 -27.82 28.65 -24.86
C LEU A 4 -28.13 27.18 -24.49
N LEU A 5 -28.55 26.37 -25.47
CA LEU A 5 -28.84 24.94 -25.27
C LEU A 5 -27.56 24.12 -25.05
N VAL A 6 -26.46 24.48 -25.70
CA VAL A 6 -25.15 23.82 -25.51
C VAL A 6 -24.55 24.15 -24.15
N LEU A 7 -24.71 25.37 -23.66
CA LEU A 7 -24.29 25.75 -22.30
C LEU A 7 -25.13 25.07 -21.22
N LEU A 8 -26.42 24.84 -21.44
CA LEU A 8 -27.28 24.10 -20.51
C LEU A 8 -26.92 22.61 -20.46
N LEU A 9 -26.59 21.99 -21.59
CA LEU A 9 -26.12 20.60 -21.65
C LEU A 9 -24.73 20.38 -21.02
N LEU A 10 -23.85 21.38 -21.04
CA LEU A 10 -22.55 21.34 -20.37
C LEU A 10 -22.66 21.48 -18.83
N HIS A 11 -23.76 22.06 -18.32
CA HIS A 11 -24.01 22.15 -16.89
C HIS A 11 -24.72 20.92 -16.32
N VAL A 12 -25.48 20.17 -17.12
CA VAL A 12 -26.13 18.92 -16.69
C VAL A 12 -25.11 17.76 -16.57
N GLY A 13 -23.99 17.83 -17.30
CA GLY A 13 -22.90 16.82 -17.21
C GLY A 13 -21.98 16.94 -15.96
N ARG A 14 -22.17 17.97 -15.12
CA ARG A 14 -21.37 18.21 -13.89
C ARG A 14 -22.13 18.00 -12.58
N ALA A 15 -23.32 17.46 -12.60
CA ALA A 15 -23.87 16.83 -11.41
C ALA A 15 -23.06 15.52 -11.15
N ALA A 16 -21.80 15.67 -10.74
CA ALA A 16 -21.17 14.63 -9.94
C ALA A 16 -22.17 14.36 -8.83
N ILE A 17 -22.80 13.21 -8.83
CA ILE A 17 -23.64 12.72 -7.74
C ILE A 17 -22.71 12.73 -6.53
N ALA A 18 -22.68 13.84 -5.81
CA ALA A 18 -22.12 13.90 -4.48
C ALA A 18 -23.02 12.98 -3.66
N GLN A 19 -22.68 11.71 -3.64
CA GLN A 19 -23.39 10.73 -2.83
C GLN A 19 -23.31 11.23 -1.40
N GLU A 20 -24.45 11.54 -0.82
CA GLU A 20 -24.55 12.07 0.55
C GLU A 20 -23.81 11.13 1.50
N LEU A 21 -22.91 11.69 2.30
CA LEU A 21 -22.12 10.94 3.27
C LEU A 21 -22.77 11.03 4.63
N LEU A 22 -23.11 9.87 5.16
CA LEU A 22 -23.52 9.72 6.54
C LEU A 22 -22.27 9.72 7.42
N ARG A 23 -22.17 10.69 8.33
CA ARG A 23 -21.01 10.85 9.23
C ARG A 23 -21.42 10.57 10.68
N GLY A 24 -20.47 10.03 11.44
CA GLY A 24 -20.66 9.83 12.86
C GLY A 24 -19.34 9.74 13.62
N ARG A 25 -19.44 9.70 14.95
CA ARG A 25 -18.32 9.53 15.87
C ARG A 25 -18.66 8.47 16.90
N VAL A 26 -17.74 7.53 17.11
CA VAL A 26 -17.89 6.44 18.08
C VAL A 26 -17.07 6.76 19.33
N VAL A 27 -17.73 6.71 20.48
CA VAL A 27 -17.10 7.03 21.77
C VAL A 27 -17.48 6.02 22.84
N ASP A 28 -16.69 5.93 23.90
CA ASP A 28 -17.02 5.20 25.13
C ASP A 28 -18.22 5.88 25.83
N ALA A 29 -19.23 5.11 26.19
CA ALA A 29 -20.42 5.63 26.85
C ALA A 29 -20.15 6.14 28.31
N GLY A 30 -19.07 5.66 28.94
CA GLY A 30 -18.75 5.99 30.32
C GLY A 30 -17.97 7.31 30.48
N ASP A 31 -16.93 7.49 29.62
CA ASP A 31 -16.02 8.64 29.76
C ASP A 31 -15.97 9.55 28.51
N GLY A 32 -16.69 9.20 27.46
CA GLY A 32 -16.73 9.98 26.20
C GLY A 32 -15.46 9.92 25.37
N SER A 33 -14.47 9.10 25.74
CA SER A 33 -13.24 8.97 24.98
C SER A 33 -13.51 8.37 23.58
N PRO A 34 -12.81 8.83 22.53
CA PRO A 34 -12.98 8.29 21.20
C PRO A 34 -12.57 6.81 21.14
N LEU A 35 -13.26 6.02 20.32
CA LEU A 35 -12.91 4.63 20.03
C LEU A 35 -12.28 4.54 18.64
N PRO A 36 -10.93 4.60 18.54
CA PRO A 36 -10.23 4.56 17.28
C PRO A 36 -10.28 3.15 16.66
N TYR A 37 -10.43 3.12 15.34
CA TYR A 37 -10.47 1.88 14.54
C TYR A 37 -11.62 0.92 14.93
N ALA A 38 -12.71 1.47 15.46
CA ALA A 38 -13.95 0.72 15.63
C ALA A 38 -14.49 0.34 14.24
N THR A 39 -14.95 -0.90 14.10
CA THR A 39 -15.51 -1.41 12.86
C THR A 39 -16.92 -0.88 12.65
N VAL A 40 -17.19 -0.34 11.46
CA VAL A 40 -18.49 0.21 11.05
C VAL A 40 -18.91 -0.51 9.78
N LEU A 41 -19.83 -1.47 9.90
CA LEU A 41 -20.28 -2.31 8.77
C LEU A 41 -21.75 -2.04 8.46
N VAL A 42 -22.08 -1.99 7.17
CA VAL A 42 -23.47 -2.03 6.72
C VAL A 42 -24.01 -3.43 7.00
N HIS A 43 -25.06 -3.55 7.80
CA HIS A 43 -25.53 -4.81 8.35
C HIS A 43 -25.98 -5.83 7.26
N SER A 44 -26.49 -5.33 6.14
CA SER A 44 -26.94 -6.13 4.99
C SER A 44 -25.80 -6.60 4.07
N THR A 45 -24.59 -6.06 4.24
CA THR A 45 -23.44 -6.36 3.37
C THR A 45 -22.16 -6.45 4.22
N ASP A 46 -21.10 -7.03 3.64
CA ASP A 46 -19.76 -7.02 4.27
C ASP A 46 -18.97 -5.71 3.96
N ARG A 47 -19.67 -4.66 3.51
CA ARG A 47 -19.07 -3.38 3.20
C ARG A 47 -19.08 -2.47 4.42
N GLY A 48 -18.00 -1.73 4.60
CA GLY A 48 -17.89 -0.84 5.74
C GLY A 48 -16.62 -0.01 5.73
N THR A 49 -16.38 0.61 6.87
CA THR A 49 -15.20 1.41 7.15
C THR A 49 -14.77 1.18 8.60
N ILE A 50 -13.72 1.85 9.01
CA ILE A 50 -13.30 1.95 10.41
C ILE A 50 -13.33 3.41 10.84
N THR A 51 -13.44 3.65 12.13
CA THR A 51 -13.25 5.00 12.69
C THR A 51 -11.78 5.41 12.57
N ASN A 52 -11.54 6.71 12.46
CA ASN A 52 -10.21 7.28 12.57
C ASN A 52 -9.71 7.34 14.03
N GLY A 53 -8.52 7.90 14.26
CA GLY A 53 -7.93 8.06 15.60
C GLY A 53 -8.77 8.91 16.58
N GLU A 54 -9.71 9.71 16.07
CA GLU A 54 -10.65 10.56 16.85
C GLU A 54 -12.03 9.94 16.96
N GLY A 55 -12.18 8.67 16.54
CA GLY A 55 -13.44 7.93 16.59
C GLY A 55 -14.42 8.29 15.48
N GLU A 56 -14.05 9.09 14.48
CA GLU A 56 -14.93 9.57 13.43
C GLU A 56 -14.95 8.62 12.24
N PHE A 57 -16.11 8.54 11.57
CA PHE A 57 -16.30 7.74 10.36
C PHE A 57 -17.20 8.43 9.35
N ALA A 58 -17.12 8.01 8.10
CA ALA A 58 -18.07 8.35 7.05
C ALA A 58 -18.36 7.12 6.20
N VAL A 59 -19.65 6.92 5.90
CA VAL A 59 -20.14 5.88 4.98
C VAL A 59 -21.05 6.51 3.93
N PRO A 60 -21.23 5.87 2.76
CA PRO A 60 -22.27 6.29 1.82
C PRO A 60 -23.65 6.35 2.48
N ALA A 61 -24.52 7.19 1.97
CA ALA A 61 -25.92 7.18 2.39
C ALA A 61 -26.48 5.75 2.29
N LEU A 62 -27.17 5.36 3.35
CA LEU A 62 -27.79 4.05 3.48
C LEU A 62 -29.18 4.06 2.82
N HIS A 63 -29.63 2.90 2.35
CA HIS A 63 -31.05 2.71 2.06
C HIS A 63 -31.86 2.77 3.38
N GLU A 64 -33.16 3.08 3.28
CA GLU A 64 -34.01 3.26 4.45
C GLU A 64 -34.02 2.06 5.40
N ASP A 65 -33.89 0.84 4.86
CA ASP A 65 -33.88 -0.44 5.61
C ASP A 65 -32.48 -0.84 6.12
N ASP A 66 -31.42 -0.12 5.74
CA ASP A 66 -30.07 -0.47 6.15
C ASP A 66 -29.75 0.10 7.55
N ALA A 67 -28.97 -0.67 8.30
CA ALA A 67 -28.40 -0.26 9.57
C ALA A 67 -26.89 -0.47 9.55
N LEU A 68 -26.17 0.36 10.29
CA LEU A 68 -24.77 0.18 10.58
C LEU A 68 -24.61 -0.66 11.84
N ARG A 69 -23.84 -1.73 11.74
CA ARG A 69 -23.34 -2.45 12.90
C ARG A 69 -21.99 -1.85 13.30
N ILE A 70 -21.95 -1.22 14.48
CA ILE A 70 -20.76 -0.61 15.04
C ILE A 70 -20.27 -1.47 16.18
N SER A 71 -19.00 -1.88 16.12
CA SER A 71 -18.40 -2.76 17.11
C SER A 71 -16.97 -2.37 17.44
N PHE A 72 -16.60 -2.57 18.71
CA PHE A 72 -15.24 -2.39 19.20
C PHE A 72 -14.95 -3.45 20.27
N VAL A 73 -13.72 -3.92 20.34
CA VAL A 73 -13.36 -5.00 21.28
C VAL A 73 -13.52 -4.54 22.72
N GLY A 74 -14.21 -5.36 23.52
CA GLY A 74 -14.54 -5.02 24.92
C GLY A 74 -15.77 -4.15 25.08
N TYR A 75 -16.53 -3.90 24.02
CA TYR A 75 -17.77 -3.13 24.02
C TYR A 75 -18.92 -3.92 23.39
N ARG A 76 -20.14 -3.60 23.79
CA ARG A 76 -21.35 -4.12 23.17
C ARG A 76 -21.53 -3.53 21.79
N ALA A 77 -21.73 -4.38 20.80
CA ALA A 77 -22.02 -3.94 19.45
C ALA A 77 -23.37 -3.23 19.39
N ARG A 78 -23.47 -2.16 18.59
CA ARG A 78 -24.69 -1.37 18.43
C ARG A 78 -25.13 -1.32 16.97
N LEU A 79 -26.43 -1.49 16.72
CA LEU A 79 -27.05 -1.23 15.43
C LEU A 79 -27.56 0.22 15.43
N VAL A 80 -27.24 0.97 14.36
CA VAL A 80 -27.56 2.38 14.23
C VAL A 80 -28.09 2.61 12.80
N THR A 81 -29.29 3.18 12.69
CA THR A 81 -29.89 3.56 11.41
C THR A 81 -29.44 4.94 10.96
N ALA A 82 -29.66 5.27 9.69
CA ALA A 82 -29.40 6.62 9.16
C ALA A 82 -30.15 7.69 9.94
N ALA A 83 -31.43 7.44 10.30
CA ALA A 83 -32.25 8.38 11.06
C ALA A 83 -31.68 8.63 12.47
N MET A 84 -31.16 7.59 13.14
CA MET A 84 -30.52 7.75 14.45
C MET A 84 -29.26 8.61 14.37
N LEU A 85 -28.42 8.43 13.34
CA LEU A 85 -27.22 9.23 13.13
C LEU A 85 -27.53 10.68 12.74
N ALA A 86 -28.61 10.90 11.99
CA ALA A 86 -29.07 12.25 11.67
C ALA A 86 -29.57 13.00 12.92
N ALA A 87 -30.17 12.28 13.86
CA ALA A 87 -30.63 12.86 15.13
C ALA A 87 -29.49 13.09 16.14
N ASP A 88 -28.56 12.13 16.28
CA ASP A 88 -27.34 12.23 17.11
C ASP A 88 -26.18 11.52 16.39
N PRO A 89 -25.20 12.26 15.84
CA PRO A 89 -24.06 11.65 15.13
C PRO A 89 -23.05 10.98 16.09
N VAL A 90 -23.26 11.08 17.42
CA VAL A 90 -22.37 10.45 18.40
C VAL A 90 -22.92 9.10 18.84
N VAL A 91 -22.23 8.04 18.43
CA VAL A 91 -22.56 6.67 18.80
C VAL A 91 -21.76 6.29 20.05
N ARG A 92 -22.48 6.10 21.16
CA ARG A 92 -21.89 5.69 22.43
C ARG A 92 -21.96 4.19 22.55
N LEU A 93 -20.79 3.53 22.68
CA LEU A 93 -20.72 2.10 22.96
C LEU A 93 -20.53 1.88 24.47
N GLU A 94 -21.29 0.97 25.01
CA GLU A 94 -21.18 0.54 26.42
C GLU A 94 -20.06 -0.51 26.52
N ARG A 95 -19.20 -0.37 27.52
CA ARG A 95 -18.24 -1.42 27.86
C ARG A 95 -18.99 -2.71 28.18
N ALA A 96 -18.55 -3.81 27.60
CA ALA A 96 -19.05 -5.12 28.02
C ALA A 96 -18.72 -5.31 29.51
N SER A 97 -19.71 -5.79 30.29
CA SER A 97 -19.55 -5.94 31.76
C SER A 97 -18.37 -6.87 32.04
N PHE A 98 -17.40 -6.37 32.79
CA PHE A 98 -16.32 -7.17 33.36
C PHE A 98 -16.64 -7.43 34.83
N THR A 99 -16.68 -8.68 35.21
CA THR A 99 -16.59 -9.00 36.64
C THR A 99 -15.10 -8.94 36.98
N LEU A 100 -14.68 -7.91 37.69
CA LEU A 100 -13.41 -7.93 38.38
C LEU A 100 -13.52 -9.01 39.44
N SER A 101 -13.27 -10.24 39.11
CA SER A 101 -12.92 -11.22 40.12
C SER A 101 -11.61 -10.74 40.73
N GLU A 102 -11.62 -10.40 42.00
CA GLU A 102 -10.42 -10.27 42.83
C GLU A 102 -9.78 -11.66 42.94
N VAL A 103 -9.45 -12.24 41.80
CA VAL A 103 -8.77 -13.51 41.71
C VAL A 103 -7.33 -13.15 41.40
N THR A 104 -6.53 -13.07 42.46
CA THR A 104 -5.09 -13.29 42.33
C THR A 104 -4.92 -14.73 41.82
N VAL A 105 -5.19 -14.94 40.54
CA VAL A 105 -5.05 -16.24 39.90
C VAL A 105 -3.57 -16.48 39.74
N ARG A 106 -3.03 -17.31 40.63
CA ARG A 106 -1.68 -17.86 40.43
C ARG A 106 -1.64 -18.50 39.04
N PRO A 107 -0.57 -18.26 38.25
CA PRO A 107 -0.44 -18.82 36.93
C PRO A 107 -0.69 -20.34 36.97
N GLY A 108 -1.84 -20.76 36.47
CA GLY A 108 -2.27 -22.15 36.46
C GLY A 108 -2.20 -22.75 35.06
N ARG A 109 -2.33 -24.07 34.96
CA ARG A 109 -2.33 -24.78 33.67
C ARG A 109 -3.44 -24.27 32.73
N ALA A 110 -4.59 -23.91 33.28
CA ALA A 110 -5.75 -23.48 32.52
C ALA A 110 -5.51 -22.25 31.64
N GLN A 111 -4.68 -21.26 32.08
CA GLN A 111 -4.37 -20.07 31.30
C GLN A 111 -3.53 -20.42 30.06
N TYR A 112 -2.55 -21.31 30.20
CA TYR A 112 -1.74 -21.78 29.08
C TYR A 112 -2.56 -22.59 28.09
N ASP A 113 -3.44 -23.48 28.58
CA ASP A 113 -4.34 -24.25 27.74
C ASP A 113 -5.31 -23.34 26.97
N ARG A 114 -5.73 -22.23 27.58
CA ARG A 114 -6.58 -21.20 26.95
C ARG A 114 -5.84 -20.47 25.83
N VAL A 115 -4.57 -20.06 26.01
CA VAL A 115 -3.77 -19.45 24.95
C VAL A 115 -3.53 -20.46 23.83
N MET A 116 -3.27 -21.74 24.14
CA MET A 116 -3.13 -22.78 23.12
C MET A 116 -4.42 -23.06 22.35
N ALA A 117 -5.59 -22.85 22.98
CA ALA A 117 -6.87 -22.89 22.28
C ALA A 117 -6.98 -21.79 21.22
N ALA A 118 -6.55 -20.55 21.58
CA ALA A 118 -6.45 -19.46 20.63
C ALA A 118 -5.51 -19.79 19.45
N VAL A 119 -4.34 -20.38 19.70
CA VAL A 119 -3.40 -20.84 18.65
C VAL A 119 -4.07 -21.84 17.70
N ARG A 120 -4.81 -22.82 18.25
CA ARG A 120 -5.54 -23.79 17.44
C ARG A 120 -6.64 -23.13 16.59
N TRP A 121 -7.35 -22.15 17.16
CA TRP A 121 -8.41 -21.43 16.45
C TRP A 121 -7.81 -20.61 15.29
N LEU A 122 -6.73 -19.86 15.53
CA LEU A 122 -6.04 -19.08 14.51
C LEU A 122 -5.49 -19.95 13.36
N ASN A 123 -4.97 -21.13 13.67
CA ASN A 123 -4.44 -22.06 12.66
C ASN A 123 -5.53 -22.73 11.77
N ARG A 124 -6.80 -22.73 12.19
CA ARG A 124 -7.90 -23.30 11.40
C ARG A 124 -8.40 -22.37 10.29
N ALA A 125 -7.99 -21.10 10.27
CA ALA A 125 -8.47 -20.15 9.30
C ALA A 125 -8.00 -20.50 7.88
N PRO A 126 -8.91 -20.52 6.91
CA PRO A 126 -8.54 -20.66 5.51
C PRO A 126 -7.77 -19.43 5.03
N SER A 127 -7.04 -19.56 3.94
CA SER A 127 -6.52 -18.41 3.21
C SER A 127 -7.65 -17.70 2.48
N VAL A 128 -7.76 -16.39 2.64
CA VAL A 128 -8.84 -15.57 2.06
C VAL A 128 -8.24 -14.40 1.31
N THR A 129 -8.85 -14.11 0.16
CA THR A 129 -8.57 -12.88 -0.59
C THR A 129 -9.54 -11.77 -0.15
N SER A 130 -9.05 -10.56 0.01
CA SER A 130 -9.84 -9.40 0.40
C SER A 130 -9.28 -8.13 -0.23
N ARG A 131 -10.12 -7.11 -0.39
CA ARG A 131 -9.62 -5.75 -0.57
C ARG A 131 -9.07 -5.25 0.75
N LEU A 132 -7.99 -4.48 0.67
CA LEU A 132 -7.32 -3.95 1.85
C LEU A 132 -6.96 -2.49 1.61
N PHE A 133 -7.31 -1.64 2.58
CA PHE A 133 -6.77 -0.28 2.69
C PHE A 133 -5.55 -0.30 3.61
N PHE A 134 -4.50 0.40 3.22
CA PHE A 134 -3.31 0.66 4.02
C PHE A 134 -3.12 2.16 4.19
N GLY A 135 -3.04 2.62 5.43
CA GLY A 135 -2.71 3.99 5.80
C GLY A 135 -1.50 4.01 6.71
N MET A 136 -0.58 4.95 6.48
CA MET A 136 0.62 5.10 7.28
C MET A 136 1.02 6.56 7.40
N GLU A 137 1.53 6.93 8.57
CA GLU A 137 2.13 8.22 8.85
C GLU A 137 3.40 8.05 9.68
N THR A 138 4.45 8.74 9.28
CA THR A 138 5.74 8.76 9.98
C THR A 138 6.12 10.18 10.33
N TYR A 139 6.55 10.38 11.57
CA TYR A 139 6.99 11.65 12.10
C TYR A 139 8.43 11.57 12.61
N ALA A 140 9.19 12.64 12.34
CA ALA A 140 10.40 12.95 13.06
C ALA A 140 10.05 14.05 14.07
N ASP A 141 9.99 13.72 15.36
CA ASP A 141 9.42 14.59 16.40
C ASP A 141 7.98 14.99 16.07
N THR A 142 7.75 16.23 15.65
CA THR A 142 6.43 16.76 15.25
C THR A 142 6.28 16.95 13.75
N LEU A 143 7.37 16.80 12.99
CA LEU A 143 7.38 17.00 11.54
C LEU A 143 6.84 15.77 10.83
N PRO A 144 5.82 15.90 9.97
CA PRO A 144 5.37 14.80 9.13
C PRO A 144 6.44 14.50 8.07
N MET A 145 7.02 13.30 8.14
CA MET A 145 8.05 12.84 7.21
C MET A 145 7.45 12.08 6.03
N GLU A 146 6.40 11.32 6.30
CA GLU A 146 5.75 10.51 5.30
C GLU A 146 4.28 10.29 5.65
N VAL A 147 3.41 10.43 4.65
CA VAL A 147 2.01 10.00 4.71
C VAL A 147 1.75 9.15 3.47
N LEU A 148 1.32 7.91 3.66
CA LEU A 148 1.07 6.95 2.59
C LEU A 148 -0.32 6.34 2.75
N HIS A 149 -1.08 6.35 1.66
CA HIS A 149 -2.34 5.61 1.54
C HIS A 149 -2.26 4.69 0.32
N ALA A 150 -2.71 3.45 0.47
CA ALA A 150 -2.73 2.51 -0.64
C ALA A 150 -3.91 1.54 -0.54
N PHE A 151 -4.32 1.01 -1.68
CA PHE A 151 -5.29 -0.06 -1.79
C PHE A 151 -4.64 -1.27 -2.43
N PHE A 152 -4.88 -2.43 -1.84
CA PHE A 152 -4.32 -3.71 -2.27
C PHE A 152 -5.42 -4.76 -2.43
N ASN A 153 -5.18 -5.74 -3.29
CA ASN A 153 -5.69 -7.07 -3.04
C ASN A 153 -4.73 -7.76 -2.08
N THR A 154 -5.26 -8.39 -1.06
CA THR A 154 -4.47 -9.16 -0.12
C THR A 154 -4.93 -10.60 -0.08
N ARG A 155 -3.99 -11.52 0.08
CA ARG A 155 -4.24 -12.89 0.47
C ARG A 155 -3.70 -13.07 1.88
N MET A 156 -4.57 -13.48 2.81
CA MET A 156 -4.22 -13.54 4.21
C MET A 156 -4.84 -14.77 4.91
N ARG A 157 -4.25 -15.12 6.05
CA ARG A 157 -4.77 -16.05 7.05
C ARG A 157 -4.88 -15.32 8.38
N SER A 158 -5.44 -15.98 9.41
CA SER A 158 -5.61 -15.34 10.73
C SER A 158 -4.32 -14.74 11.32
N GLY A 159 -3.17 -15.36 11.10
CA GLY A 159 -1.91 -14.95 11.73
C GLY A 159 -0.93 -14.23 10.81
N ARG A 160 -1.21 -14.13 9.51
CA ARG A 160 -0.25 -13.54 8.55
C ARG A 160 -0.88 -13.09 7.24
N ILE A 161 -0.17 -12.22 6.56
CA ILE A 161 -0.43 -11.82 5.17
C ILE A 161 0.45 -12.66 4.25
N ASP A 162 -0.16 -13.40 3.31
CA ASP A 162 0.54 -14.24 2.33
C ASP A 162 0.92 -13.45 1.06
N GLY A 163 0.26 -12.32 0.79
CA GLY A 163 0.55 -11.48 -0.37
C GLY A 163 -0.20 -10.15 -0.34
N LEU A 164 0.44 -9.13 -0.93
CA LEU A 164 -0.11 -7.80 -1.16
C LEU A 164 0.11 -7.45 -2.63
N GLU A 165 -0.97 -7.14 -3.35
CA GLU A 165 -0.93 -6.73 -4.75
C GLU A 165 -1.53 -5.33 -4.88
N LEU A 166 -0.66 -4.36 -5.21
CA LEU A 166 -1.00 -2.95 -5.24
C LEU A 166 -2.01 -2.63 -6.37
N LYS A 167 -3.12 -2.00 -6.00
CA LYS A 167 -4.09 -1.44 -6.95
C LYS A 167 -3.82 0.03 -7.21
N GLN A 168 -3.82 0.84 -6.17
CA GLN A 168 -3.60 2.28 -6.23
C GLN A 168 -2.94 2.79 -4.95
N GLY A 169 -2.20 3.89 -5.04
CA GLY A 169 -1.58 4.50 -3.89
C GLY A 169 -1.31 5.98 -4.09
N ARG A 170 -1.10 6.68 -2.99
CA ARG A 170 -0.62 8.05 -2.95
C ARG A 170 0.32 8.23 -1.77
N ILE A 171 1.36 9.01 -1.95
CA ILE A 171 2.38 9.24 -0.94
C ILE A 171 2.77 10.72 -0.92
N GLY A 172 2.94 11.28 0.26
CA GLY A 172 3.61 12.53 0.51
C GLY A 172 4.84 12.27 1.35
N ILE A 173 5.97 12.87 1.00
CA ILE A 173 7.23 12.71 1.71
C ILE A 173 7.94 14.05 1.88
N THR A 174 8.57 14.22 3.04
CA THR A 174 9.49 15.32 3.31
C THR A 174 10.92 14.81 3.22
N GLU A 175 11.69 15.36 2.32
CA GLU A 175 13.11 15.04 2.19
C GLU A 175 13.91 15.80 3.27
N ARG A 176 14.84 15.08 3.92
CA ARG A 176 15.76 15.69 4.86
C ARG A 176 16.86 16.42 4.08
N ASP A 177 17.05 17.71 4.38
CA ASP A 177 18.06 18.57 3.74
C ASP A 177 17.98 18.57 2.20
N GLY A 178 16.79 18.28 1.63
CA GLY A 178 16.59 18.18 0.18
C GLY A 178 17.35 17.04 -0.50
N ARG A 179 17.84 16.06 0.27
CA ARG A 179 18.73 15.00 -0.25
C ARG A 179 18.16 13.60 -0.17
N PHE A 180 17.50 13.25 0.94
CA PHE A 180 16.97 11.91 1.15
C PHE A 180 15.76 11.92 2.10
N TYR A 181 14.97 10.86 2.02
CA TYR A 181 13.95 10.54 2.99
C TYR A 181 14.13 9.10 3.49
N ILE A 182 13.56 8.83 4.66
CA ILE A 182 13.67 7.52 5.29
C ILE A 182 12.33 6.80 5.18
N ASN A 183 12.33 5.64 4.54
CA ASN A 183 11.18 4.74 4.46
C ASN A 183 11.61 3.32 4.84
N TYR A 184 10.89 2.71 5.76
CA TYR A 184 11.16 1.37 6.27
C TYR A 184 10.28 0.28 5.63
N ASN A 185 9.61 0.59 4.52
CA ASN A 185 8.75 -0.35 3.80
C ASN A 185 7.74 -1.05 4.73
N THR A 186 6.94 -0.25 5.43
CA THR A 186 6.05 -0.72 6.51
C THR A 186 4.99 -1.71 6.02
N SER A 187 4.52 -1.63 4.75
CA SER A 187 3.64 -2.63 4.16
C SER A 187 4.30 -4.03 4.15
N ARG A 188 5.60 -4.09 3.82
CA ARG A 188 6.38 -5.33 3.92
C ARG A 188 6.55 -5.79 5.36
N ALA A 189 6.70 -4.87 6.32
CA ALA A 189 6.78 -5.22 7.73
C ALA A 189 5.53 -5.98 8.19
N PHE A 190 4.32 -5.55 7.77
CA PHE A 190 3.09 -6.30 8.01
C PHE A 190 3.11 -7.68 7.35
N ALA A 191 3.58 -7.80 6.11
CA ALA A 191 3.67 -9.08 5.42
C ALA A 191 4.69 -10.04 6.05
N LEU A 192 5.73 -9.52 6.71
CA LEU A 192 6.71 -10.30 7.46
C LEU A 192 6.23 -10.67 8.87
N MET A 193 5.17 -10.03 9.38
CA MET A 193 4.60 -10.33 10.69
C MET A 193 3.80 -11.64 10.62
N ASP A 194 4.43 -12.74 11.03
CA ASP A 194 3.74 -14.00 11.27
C ASP A 194 3.73 -14.27 12.78
N ILE A 195 2.58 -14.05 13.40
CA ILE A 195 2.41 -14.18 14.86
C ILE A 195 2.46 -15.63 15.35
N LEU A 196 2.38 -16.60 14.44
CA LEU A 196 2.37 -18.03 14.71
C LEU A 196 3.70 -18.72 14.33
N ASP A 197 4.63 -18.02 13.66
CA ASP A 197 5.92 -18.58 13.24
C ASP A 197 7.08 -18.04 14.09
N ARG A 198 7.87 -18.92 14.70
CA ARG A 198 9.08 -18.57 15.44
C ARG A 198 10.19 -17.96 14.59
N ARG A 199 10.15 -18.20 13.27
CA ARG A 199 11.12 -17.65 12.30
C ARG A 199 10.80 -16.23 11.87
N SER A 200 9.64 -15.69 12.27
CA SER A 200 9.31 -14.29 12.03
C SER A 200 10.47 -13.37 12.42
N PRO A 201 10.83 -12.35 11.64
CA PRO A 201 11.94 -11.42 11.97
C PRO A 201 11.60 -10.49 13.14
N PHE A 202 10.42 -10.62 13.74
CA PHE A 202 9.98 -9.88 14.92
C PHE A 202 10.34 -10.59 16.24
N PRO A 203 10.16 -9.94 17.40
CA PRO A 203 10.32 -10.60 18.69
C PRO A 203 9.46 -11.86 18.79
N LEU A 204 9.89 -12.83 19.59
CA LEU A 204 9.20 -14.10 19.71
C LEU A 204 7.77 -13.90 20.23
N SER A 205 6.78 -14.34 19.44
CA SER A 205 5.38 -14.31 19.85
C SER A 205 5.06 -15.48 20.80
N PRO A 206 4.33 -15.26 21.90
CA PRO A 206 3.80 -16.35 22.72
C PRO A 206 2.94 -17.34 21.91
N LEU A 207 2.26 -16.87 20.86
CA LEU A 207 1.41 -17.69 20.00
C LEU A 207 2.20 -18.63 19.05
N ALA A 208 3.51 -18.41 18.92
CA ALA A 208 4.39 -19.25 18.13
C ALA A 208 4.94 -20.47 18.91
N MET A 209 4.47 -20.69 20.14
CA MET A 209 4.89 -21.83 20.97
C MET A 209 4.23 -23.12 20.49
N GLY A 210 5.00 -24.22 20.47
CA GLY A 210 4.52 -25.54 20.04
C GLY A 210 3.58 -26.22 21.03
N GLY A 211 3.48 -25.74 22.26
CA GLY A 211 2.61 -26.31 23.30
C GLY A 211 2.64 -25.58 24.63
N ALA A 212 1.66 -25.90 25.50
CA ALA A 212 1.52 -25.27 26.82
C ALA A 212 2.75 -25.44 27.72
N GLN A 213 3.43 -26.58 27.63
CA GLN A 213 4.63 -26.84 28.44
C GLN A 213 5.81 -25.95 28.01
N GLU A 214 6.00 -25.77 26.70
CA GLU A 214 7.02 -24.88 26.16
C GLU A 214 6.69 -23.43 26.52
N MET A 215 5.44 -22.99 26.31
CA MET A 215 4.97 -21.67 26.67
C MET A 215 5.24 -21.38 28.16
N ARG A 216 4.96 -22.33 29.05
CA ARG A 216 5.17 -22.17 30.49
C ARG A 216 6.64 -21.99 30.87
N ARG A 217 7.58 -22.51 30.08
CA ARG A 217 9.03 -22.29 30.31
C ARG A 217 9.47 -20.89 29.93
N GLU A 218 8.92 -20.36 28.86
CA GLU A 218 9.36 -19.08 28.28
C GLU A 218 8.53 -17.89 28.79
N PHE A 219 7.24 -18.12 29.13
CA PHE A 219 6.27 -17.07 29.45
C PHE A 219 5.50 -17.34 30.76
N VAL A 220 4.88 -16.26 31.27
CA VAL A 220 3.87 -16.31 32.34
C VAL A 220 2.54 -15.90 31.74
N ALA A 221 1.53 -16.76 31.87
CA ALA A 221 0.17 -16.47 31.41
C ALA A 221 -0.76 -16.19 32.60
N GLU A 222 -1.46 -15.08 32.58
CA GLU A 222 -2.36 -14.61 33.64
C GLU A 222 -3.73 -14.29 33.05
N LEU A 223 -4.78 -14.57 33.80
CA LEU A 223 -6.13 -14.11 33.51
C LEU A 223 -6.34 -12.78 34.21
N VAL A 224 -6.50 -11.70 33.45
CA VAL A 224 -6.66 -10.33 33.97
C VAL A 224 -8.11 -10.05 34.35
N SER A 225 -9.05 -10.49 33.48
CA SER A 225 -10.47 -10.35 33.73
C SER A 225 -11.29 -11.40 32.98
N THR A 226 -12.49 -11.71 33.45
CA THR A 226 -13.44 -12.60 32.80
C THR A 226 -14.66 -11.84 32.34
N GLY A 227 -15.15 -12.15 31.15
CA GLY A 227 -16.40 -11.59 30.62
C GLY A 227 -17.61 -12.36 31.16
N SER A 228 -18.61 -11.65 31.66
CA SER A 228 -19.80 -12.26 32.29
C SER A 228 -21.12 -12.05 31.53
N ALA A 229 -21.07 -11.46 30.34
CA ALA A 229 -22.27 -11.16 29.54
C ALA A 229 -22.11 -11.72 28.09
N PRO A 230 -23.17 -11.78 27.30
CA PRO A 230 -23.10 -12.29 25.92
C PRO A 230 -22.04 -11.63 25.05
N ASP A 231 -21.69 -10.36 25.32
CA ASP A 231 -20.64 -9.61 24.61
C ASP A 231 -19.36 -9.43 25.43
N GLY A 232 -19.24 -10.08 26.62
CA GLY A 232 -18.05 -10.07 27.46
C GLY A 232 -16.87 -10.77 26.77
N VAL A 233 -15.66 -10.42 27.19
CA VAL A 233 -14.42 -11.06 26.73
C VAL A 233 -13.53 -11.43 27.91
N ASP A 234 -12.92 -12.60 27.85
CA ASP A 234 -11.83 -12.97 28.74
C ASP A 234 -10.56 -12.25 28.29
N HIS A 235 -9.86 -11.61 29.22
CA HIS A 235 -8.62 -10.91 28.96
C HIS A 235 -7.45 -11.67 29.60
N LEU A 236 -6.56 -12.19 28.79
CA LEU A 236 -5.33 -12.86 29.21
C LEU A 236 -4.12 -12.00 28.88
N ARG A 237 -3.17 -11.97 29.80
CA ARG A 237 -1.84 -11.37 29.61
C ARG A 237 -0.78 -12.45 29.64
N VAL A 238 0.14 -12.41 28.65
CA VAL A 238 1.25 -13.36 28.58
C VAL A 238 2.56 -12.58 28.49
N THR A 239 3.40 -12.68 29.51
CA THR A 239 4.63 -11.91 29.64
C THR A 239 5.86 -12.83 29.56
N PRO A 240 6.96 -12.42 28.90
CA PRO A 240 8.19 -13.21 28.86
C PRO A 240 8.84 -13.31 30.24
N ARG A 241 9.36 -14.50 30.61
CA ARG A 241 10.08 -14.73 31.87
C ARG A 241 11.47 -14.13 31.88
N LYS A 242 12.12 -14.10 30.71
CA LYS A 242 13.50 -13.63 30.52
C LYS A 242 13.61 -12.96 29.15
N GLY A 243 14.73 -12.26 28.93
CA GLY A 243 15.05 -11.75 27.60
C GLY A 243 14.33 -10.48 27.24
N HIS A 244 14.56 -9.41 28.02
CA HIS A 244 14.08 -8.08 27.65
C HIS A 244 14.40 -7.76 26.18
N GLY A 245 13.40 -7.33 25.41
CA GLY A 245 13.53 -7.04 23.98
C GLY A 245 13.58 -8.24 23.02
N ALA A 246 13.59 -9.50 23.51
CA ALA A 246 13.69 -10.70 22.65
C ALA A 246 12.32 -11.31 22.31
N ALA A 247 11.30 -11.05 23.13
CA ALA A 247 9.96 -11.60 22.99
C ALA A 247 8.89 -10.55 23.25
N PHE A 248 7.72 -10.76 22.66
CA PHE A 248 6.56 -9.92 22.88
C PHE A 248 5.86 -10.23 24.21
N THR A 249 5.32 -9.20 24.83
CA THR A 249 4.19 -9.30 25.75
C THR A 249 2.92 -9.37 24.91
N LEU A 250 2.03 -10.32 25.21
CA LEU A 250 0.74 -10.50 24.54
C LEU A 250 -0.40 -10.12 25.50
N GLU A 251 -1.29 -9.27 25.03
CA GLU A 251 -2.62 -9.10 25.54
C GLU A 251 -3.59 -9.79 24.59
N LEU A 252 -4.46 -10.66 25.11
CA LEU A 252 -5.34 -11.50 24.32
C LEU A 252 -6.77 -11.42 24.83
N TRP A 253 -7.70 -11.05 23.97
CA TRP A 253 -9.13 -10.98 24.26
C TRP A 253 -9.86 -12.10 23.53
N MET A 254 -10.55 -12.95 24.28
CA MET A 254 -11.24 -14.14 23.78
C MET A 254 -12.70 -14.16 24.23
N GLU A 255 -13.57 -14.79 23.47
CA GLU A 255 -14.94 -15.06 23.90
C GLU A 255 -14.95 -16.01 25.11
N PRO A 256 -15.77 -15.72 26.16
CA PRO A 256 -15.88 -16.60 27.30
C PRO A 256 -16.39 -17.99 26.89
N GLY A 257 -15.74 -19.04 27.41
CA GLY A 257 -16.12 -20.42 27.11
C GLY A 257 -15.90 -20.89 25.67
N SER A 258 -15.27 -20.07 24.81
CA SER A 258 -15.01 -20.37 23.40
C SER A 258 -13.52 -20.22 23.10
N ASP A 259 -13.00 -20.88 22.05
CA ASP A 259 -11.63 -20.71 21.57
C ASP A 259 -11.47 -19.45 20.72
N ARG A 260 -12.54 -18.71 20.45
CA ARG A 260 -12.57 -17.60 19.51
C ARG A 260 -11.81 -16.38 20.06
N VAL A 261 -10.86 -15.89 19.27
CA VAL A 261 -10.12 -14.66 19.56
C VAL A 261 -10.89 -13.47 18.97
N ARG A 262 -11.04 -12.42 19.74
CA ARG A 262 -11.61 -11.15 19.30
C ARG A 262 -10.56 -10.15 18.91
N SER A 263 -9.51 -10.07 19.70
CA SER A 263 -8.38 -9.18 19.46
C SER A 263 -7.13 -9.69 20.16
N LEU A 264 -5.98 -9.24 19.67
CA LEU A 264 -4.73 -9.33 20.40
C LEU A 264 -3.92 -8.06 20.27
N GLN A 265 -3.00 -7.85 21.19
CA GLN A 265 -1.95 -6.87 21.10
C GLN A 265 -0.62 -7.51 21.50
N LEU A 266 0.40 -7.33 20.66
CA LEU A 266 1.78 -7.68 20.93
C LEU A 266 2.56 -6.40 21.17
N SER A 267 3.35 -6.34 22.25
CA SER A 267 4.19 -5.18 22.56
C SER A 267 5.58 -5.60 22.98
N CYS A 268 6.56 -4.83 22.59
CA CYS A 268 7.95 -5.02 22.94
C CYS A 268 8.64 -3.66 23.01
N THR A 269 9.40 -3.41 24.04
CA THR A 269 10.26 -2.24 24.18
C THR A 269 11.71 -2.67 24.03
N ASP A 270 12.52 -1.80 23.44
CA ASP A 270 13.94 -2.08 23.14
C ASP A 270 14.12 -3.45 22.44
N CYS A 271 13.39 -3.62 21.34
CA CYS A 271 13.33 -4.89 20.61
C CYS A 271 14.68 -5.21 19.98
N ARG A 272 15.25 -6.36 20.33
CA ARG A 272 16.50 -6.86 19.75
C ARG A 272 16.32 -7.52 18.39
N ARG A 273 15.07 -7.77 18.01
CA ARG A 273 14.71 -8.46 16.79
C ARG A 273 13.59 -7.70 16.08
N HIS A 274 13.87 -7.22 14.88
CA HIS A 274 12.95 -6.43 14.07
C HIS A 274 13.33 -6.52 12.59
N PRO A 275 12.41 -6.30 11.64
CA PRO A 275 12.67 -6.40 10.20
C PRO A 275 13.34 -5.16 9.60
N PHE A 276 13.54 -4.10 10.38
CA PHE A 276 14.08 -2.84 9.87
C PHE A 276 15.59 -2.94 9.70
N LEU A 277 16.08 -2.48 8.54
CA LEU A 277 17.51 -2.48 8.20
C LEU A 277 18.01 -1.04 8.09
N PRO A 278 19.26 -0.76 8.43
CA PRO A 278 19.88 0.52 8.14
C PRO A 278 19.81 0.83 6.63
N LEU A 279 19.54 2.08 6.30
CA LEU A 279 19.38 2.55 4.91
C LEU A 279 20.71 2.99 4.28
N PHE A 280 21.73 3.22 5.10
CA PHE A 280 23.06 3.64 4.68
C PHE A 280 24.11 2.70 5.26
N ASP A 281 25.23 2.51 4.57
CA ASP A 281 26.30 1.56 4.94
C ASP A 281 26.87 1.78 6.34
N HIS A 282 26.87 3.01 6.84
CA HIS A 282 27.33 3.36 8.20
C HIS A 282 26.17 3.74 9.13
N GLY A 283 24.93 3.47 8.71
CA GLY A 283 23.75 3.71 9.54
C GLY A 283 23.53 2.58 10.53
N ARG A 284 22.90 2.90 11.67
CA ARG A 284 22.43 1.91 12.63
C ARG A 284 21.08 2.32 13.19
N ILE A 285 20.36 1.31 13.67
CA ILE A 285 19.12 1.49 14.42
C ILE A 285 19.42 1.14 15.86
N ASP A 286 19.31 2.13 16.75
CA ASP A 286 19.74 1.98 18.15
C ASP A 286 18.65 1.36 19.03
N THR A 287 17.44 1.88 18.95
CA THR A 287 16.29 1.40 19.74
C THR A 287 15.08 1.21 18.85
N VAL A 288 14.32 0.17 19.11
CA VAL A 288 13.04 -0.09 18.44
C VAL A 288 12.01 -0.52 19.47
N ASP A 289 10.94 0.25 19.60
CA ASP A 289 9.73 -0.14 20.32
C ASP A 289 8.67 -0.55 19.31
N LEU A 290 7.97 -1.65 19.57
CA LEU A 290 6.94 -2.20 18.69
C LEU A 290 5.64 -2.41 19.44
N ARG A 291 4.54 -2.05 18.80
CA ARG A 291 3.19 -2.45 19.20
C ARG A 291 2.43 -2.89 17.95
N TYR A 292 1.98 -4.14 17.94
CA TYR A 292 1.14 -4.70 16.91
C TYR A 292 -0.21 -5.08 17.50
N ARG A 293 -1.29 -4.68 16.86
CA ARG A 293 -2.66 -5.04 17.26
C ARG A 293 -3.40 -5.64 16.09
N GLN A 294 -4.21 -6.65 16.37
CA GLN A 294 -5.04 -7.30 15.35
C GLN A 294 -6.41 -7.62 15.92
N THR A 295 -7.45 -7.37 15.11
CA THR A 295 -8.84 -7.73 15.41
C THR A 295 -9.38 -8.66 14.34
N TRP A 296 -10.35 -9.48 14.72
CA TRP A 296 -11.00 -10.43 13.81
C TRP A 296 -12.50 -10.19 13.75
N SER A 297 -13.11 -10.66 12.63
CA SER A 297 -14.54 -10.57 12.44
C SER A 297 -15.29 -11.26 13.57
N THR A 298 -16.40 -10.63 13.96
CA THR A 298 -17.26 -11.14 15.02
C THR A 298 -18.14 -12.31 14.56
N THR A 299 -18.27 -12.53 13.27
CA THR A 299 -19.08 -13.57 12.63
C THR A 299 -18.25 -14.35 11.62
N GLY A 300 -18.59 -15.61 11.38
CA GLY A 300 -17.93 -16.43 10.38
C GLY A 300 -16.53 -16.93 10.77
N PRO A 301 -15.67 -17.23 9.78
CA PRO A 301 -14.31 -17.70 10.02
C PRO A 301 -13.41 -16.59 10.62
N PRO A 302 -12.28 -16.95 11.25
CA PRO A 302 -11.37 -15.99 11.89
C PRO A 302 -10.57 -15.17 10.87
N LEU A 303 -11.22 -14.15 10.30
CA LEU A 303 -10.59 -13.29 9.29
C LEU A 303 -10.16 -11.97 9.93
N PRO A 304 -8.90 -11.55 9.73
CA PRO A 304 -8.44 -10.24 10.18
C PRO A 304 -9.28 -9.12 9.56
N GLU A 305 -9.71 -8.18 10.37
CA GLU A 305 -10.41 -6.96 9.91
C GLU A 305 -9.50 -5.75 9.97
N VAL A 306 -8.85 -5.54 11.13
CA VAL A 306 -7.94 -4.42 11.35
C VAL A 306 -6.62 -4.95 11.90
N MET A 307 -5.54 -4.46 11.35
CA MET A 307 -4.18 -4.68 11.84
C MET A 307 -3.51 -3.32 11.98
N GLU A 308 -2.94 -3.06 13.14
CA GLU A 308 -2.23 -1.83 13.47
C GLU A 308 -0.78 -2.17 13.80
N LEU A 309 0.16 -1.37 13.32
CA LEU A 309 1.56 -1.46 13.66
C LEU A 309 2.09 -0.07 14.03
N ASP A 310 2.39 0.10 15.30
CA ASP A 310 3.11 1.28 15.79
C ASP A 310 4.56 0.90 16.05
N TYR A 311 5.46 1.76 15.64
CA TYR A 311 6.84 1.62 16.07
C TYR A 311 7.51 2.98 16.30
N ARG A 312 8.44 2.96 17.23
CA ARG A 312 9.37 4.07 17.47
C ARG A 312 10.77 3.53 17.30
N MET A 313 11.63 4.30 16.68
CA MET A 313 13.03 3.95 16.53
C MET A 313 13.93 5.17 16.56
N VAL A 314 15.17 4.96 16.94
CA VAL A 314 16.24 5.95 16.80
C VAL A 314 17.17 5.47 15.71
N TYR A 315 17.31 6.25 14.68
CA TYR A 315 18.23 6.01 13.57
C TYR A 315 19.46 6.92 13.72
N ALA A 316 20.63 6.33 13.74
CA ALA A 316 21.92 7.02 13.72
C ALA A 316 22.56 6.85 12.33
N GLY A 317 22.69 7.94 11.59
CA GLY A 317 23.50 8.04 10.38
C GLY A 317 24.91 8.51 10.68
N PRO A 318 25.76 8.72 9.66
CA PRO A 318 27.13 9.20 9.86
C PRO A 318 27.22 10.52 10.63
N ASP A 319 26.33 11.47 10.30
CA ASP A 319 26.35 12.83 10.80
C ASP A 319 25.07 13.26 11.51
N PHE A 320 24.16 12.33 11.82
CA PHE A 320 22.90 12.64 12.46
C PHE A 320 22.35 11.50 13.30
N MET A 321 21.54 11.86 14.28
CA MET A 321 20.72 10.92 15.05
C MET A 321 19.29 11.48 15.09
N GLN A 322 18.30 10.66 14.72
CA GLN A 322 16.91 11.07 14.63
C GLN A 322 15.96 10.01 15.15
N GLY A 323 15.06 10.44 16.03
CA GLY A 323 13.93 9.63 16.44
C GLY A 323 12.80 9.67 15.41
N PHE A 324 12.23 8.50 15.11
CA PHE A 324 11.06 8.34 14.26
C PHE A 324 9.94 7.65 15.00
N ARG A 325 8.73 8.06 14.70
CA ARG A 325 7.50 7.39 15.15
C ARG A 325 6.62 7.15 13.95
N THR A 326 6.24 5.90 13.73
CA THR A 326 5.33 5.49 12.67
C THR A 326 4.08 4.86 13.28
N HIS A 327 2.94 5.26 12.75
CA HIS A 327 1.67 4.58 12.93
C HIS A 327 1.18 4.10 11.58
N ALA A 328 0.79 2.83 11.50
CA ALA A 328 0.27 2.25 10.28
C ALA A 328 -0.93 1.36 10.58
N VAL A 329 -1.93 1.40 9.70
CA VAL A 329 -3.14 0.60 9.80
C VAL A 329 -3.43 -0.10 8.48
N MET A 330 -3.80 -1.38 8.57
CA MET A 330 -4.39 -2.16 7.48
C MET A 330 -5.82 -2.50 7.84
N HIS A 331 -6.76 -2.17 6.97
CA HIS A 331 -8.17 -2.51 7.09
C HIS A 331 -8.59 -3.40 5.93
N ALA A 332 -8.91 -4.65 6.23
CA ALA A 332 -9.42 -5.62 5.26
C ALA A 332 -10.95 -5.52 5.20
N TYR A 333 -11.46 -5.25 4.01
CA TYR A 333 -12.90 -5.11 3.75
C TYR A 333 -13.23 -5.82 2.44
N ASP A 334 -14.47 -5.91 2.05
CA ASP A 334 -14.96 -6.54 0.82
C ASP A 334 -14.17 -7.80 0.37
N ARG A 335 -14.67 -8.94 0.80
CA ARG A 335 -14.09 -10.26 0.50
C ARG A 335 -14.73 -10.94 -0.71
N SER A 336 -15.74 -10.29 -1.29
CA SER A 336 -16.53 -10.86 -2.38
C SER A 336 -15.88 -10.67 -3.75
N VAL A 337 -15.33 -9.48 -4.00
CA VAL A 337 -14.79 -9.10 -5.32
C VAL A 337 -13.45 -8.38 -5.16
N PRO A 338 -12.33 -8.99 -5.57
CA PRO A 338 -11.04 -8.31 -5.58
C PRO A 338 -11.02 -7.13 -6.55
N PHE A 339 -10.10 -6.21 -6.39
CA PHE A 339 -9.81 -5.19 -7.40
C PHE A 339 -9.31 -5.83 -8.69
N ILE A 340 -9.69 -5.24 -9.81
CA ILE A 340 -9.02 -5.51 -11.09
C ILE A 340 -7.66 -4.81 -11.02
N LEU A 341 -6.59 -5.59 -10.96
CA LEU A 341 -5.24 -5.03 -10.88
C LEU A 341 -4.81 -4.43 -12.22
N PRO A 342 -3.96 -3.39 -12.20
CA PRO A 342 -3.37 -2.85 -13.41
C PRO A 342 -2.60 -3.92 -14.19
N LEU A 343 -2.73 -3.92 -15.50
CA LEU A 343 -1.89 -4.71 -16.39
C LEU A 343 -0.53 -3.99 -16.53
N PHE A 344 0.40 -4.40 -15.70
CA PHE A 344 1.77 -3.92 -15.64
C PHE A 344 2.64 -4.91 -14.88
N THR A 345 3.84 -5.16 -15.36
CA THR A 345 4.78 -6.07 -14.71
C THR A 345 5.84 -5.27 -13.98
N TYR A 346 5.82 -5.33 -12.65
CA TYR A 346 6.89 -4.75 -11.84
C TYR A 346 8.13 -5.64 -11.88
N THR A 347 9.29 -5.00 -11.89
CA THR A 347 10.54 -5.69 -11.56
C THR A 347 10.46 -6.22 -10.12
N SER A 348 10.90 -7.44 -9.89
CA SER A 348 10.85 -8.08 -8.58
C SER A 348 11.50 -7.20 -7.50
N GLU A 349 10.95 -7.25 -6.28
CA GLU A 349 11.49 -6.63 -5.06
C GLU A 349 11.43 -5.09 -4.95
N ILE A 350 10.74 -4.41 -5.86
CA ILE A 350 10.55 -2.95 -5.71
C ILE A 350 9.62 -2.68 -4.54
N PRO A 351 10.01 -1.86 -3.56
CA PRO A 351 9.17 -1.48 -2.44
C PRO A 351 7.88 -0.76 -2.89
N ASP A 352 6.78 -0.96 -2.16
CA ASP A 352 5.48 -0.41 -2.54
C ASP A 352 5.49 1.12 -2.63
N TYR A 353 6.22 1.82 -1.76
CA TYR A 353 6.34 3.26 -1.83
C TYR A 353 6.96 3.76 -3.14
N ARG A 354 7.91 2.99 -3.72
CA ARG A 354 8.47 3.31 -5.04
C ARG A 354 7.48 3.01 -6.16
N LYS A 355 6.70 1.92 -6.06
CA LYS A 355 5.61 1.65 -7.01
C LYS A 355 4.59 2.78 -6.99
N ILE A 356 4.17 3.21 -5.80
CA ILE A 356 3.20 4.29 -5.61
C ILE A 356 3.72 5.62 -6.17
N GLY A 357 5.01 5.91 -6.02
CA GLY A 357 5.60 7.19 -6.43
C GLY A 357 5.47 7.50 -7.92
N TRP A 358 5.40 6.51 -8.79
CA TRP A 358 5.24 6.72 -10.23
C TRP A 358 3.82 6.43 -10.76
N LEU A 359 2.95 5.77 -9.98
CA LEU A 359 1.59 5.44 -10.42
C LEU A 359 0.83 6.68 -10.91
N PRO A 360 0.15 6.60 -12.06
CA PRO A 360 -0.76 7.65 -12.49
C PRO A 360 -1.87 7.86 -11.45
N GLU A 361 -2.13 9.11 -11.07
CA GLU A 361 -3.20 9.41 -10.11
C GLU A 361 -4.57 9.10 -10.73
N ASP A 362 -5.41 8.35 -10.01
CA ASP A 362 -6.80 8.09 -10.34
C ASP A 362 -7.74 8.77 -9.35
N SER A 363 -8.08 10.03 -9.62
CA SER A 363 -8.97 10.81 -8.75
C SER A 363 -10.35 10.16 -8.61
N LEU A 364 -10.86 9.51 -9.67
CA LEU A 364 -12.16 8.84 -9.65
C LEU A 364 -12.15 7.61 -8.75
N PHE A 365 -11.07 6.82 -8.81
CA PHE A 365 -10.88 5.68 -7.91
C PHE A 365 -10.91 6.13 -6.44
N TRP A 366 -10.15 7.18 -6.10
CA TRP A 366 -10.09 7.70 -4.73
C TRP A 366 -11.44 8.25 -4.22
N VAL A 367 -12.24 8.85 -5.09
CA VAL A 367 -13.61 9.29 -4.74
C VAL A 367 -14.53 8.09 -4.51
N ARG A 368 -14.38 7.02 -5.28
CA ARG A 368 -15.23 5.82 -5.20
C ARG A 368 -14.87 4.91 -4.02
N GLN A 369 -13.58 4.66 -3.79
CA GLN A 369 -13.13 3.70 -2.76
C GLN A 369 -13.17 4.26 -1.34
N ARG A 370 -13.12 5.57 -1.18
CA ARG A 370 -13.28 6.28 0.10
C ARG A 370 -12.46 5.66 1.23
N PRO A 371 -11.20 6.03 1.37
CA PRO A 371 -10.39 5.62 2.52
C PRO A 371 -11.08 6.06 3.83
N PRO A 372 -10.75 5.46 4.97
CA PRO A 372 -11.17 5.95 6.28
C PRO A 372 -10.95 7.46 6.41
N LEU A 373 -11.82 8.14 7.15
CA LEU A 373 -11.69 9.58 7.35
C LEU A 373 -10.32 9.91 7.95
N PRO A 374 -9.61 10.89 7.42
CA PRO A 374 -8.41 11.38 8.09
C PRO A 374 -8.83 12.12 9.38
N THR A 375 -8.01 12.02 10.42
CA THR A 375 -8.12 12.91 11.59
C THR A 375 -7.82 14.36 11.17
N GLU A 376 -8.18 15.34 12.02
CA GLU A 376 -7.79 16.73 11.75
C GLU A 376 -6.28 16.89 11.58
N ARG A 377 -5.49 16.15 12.36
CA ARG A 377 -4.04 16.16 12.24
C ARG A 377 -3.59 15.62 10.88
N GLN A 378 -4.05 14.44 10.50
CA GLN A 378 -3.73 13.84 9.21
C GLN A 378 -4.15 14.74 8.04
N GLN A 379 -5.30 15.40 8.16
CA GLN A 379 -5.75 16.36 7.14
C GLN A 379 -4.79 17.56 7.03
N ARG A 380 -4.36 18.14 8.17
CA ARG A 380 -3.37 19.22 8.20
C ARG A 380 -2.04 18.79 7.59
N ASP A 381 -1.58 17.57 7.91
CA ASP A 381 -0.31 17.04 7.38
C ASP A 381 -0.38 16.79 5.88
N MET A 382 -1.48 16.22 5.37
CA MET A 382 -1.73 16.09 3.93
C MET A 382 -1.80 17.46 3.22
N ASP A 383 -2.41 18.45 3.84
CA ASP A 383 -2.48 19.80 3.31
C ASP A 383 -1.12 20.50 3.31
N PHE A 384 -0.30 20.25 4.34
CA PHE A 384 1.09 20.70 4.38
C PHE A 384 1.91 20.10 3.25
N LEU A 385 1.87 18.78 3.08
CA LEU A 385 2.59 18.07 2.02
C LEU A 385 2.15 18.55 0.63
N ARG A 386 0.86 18.78 0.42
CA ARG A 386 0.31 19.29 -0.84
C ARG A 386 0.77 20.72 -1.13
N ARG A 387 0.66 21.62 -0.16
CA ARG A 387 1.05 23.03 -0.33
C ARG A 387 2.54 23.22 -0.59
N ASN A 388 3.38 22.33 -0.07
CA ASN A 388 4.83 22.37 -0.26
C ASN A 388 5.30 21.49 -1.44
N ASP A 389 4.37 21.01 -2.27
CA ASP A 389 4.66 20.15 -3.43
C ASP A 389 5.45 18.86 -3.06
N LEU A 390 5.23 18.35 -1.86
CA LEU A 390 5.90 17.17 -1.33
C LEU A 390 5.11 15.88 -1.57
N ARG A 391 3.93 16.01 -2.17
CA ARG A 391 3.10 14.86 -2.54
C ARG A 391 3.66 14.19 -3.78
N ARG A 392 3.85 12.88 -3.72
CA ARG A 392 4.34 12.03 -4.81
C ARG A 392 3.20 11.15 -5.33
N GLY A 393 3.07 11.06 -6.64
CA GLY A 393 2.10 10.24 -7.35
C GLY A 393 2.06 10.73 -8.78
N GLY A 394 2.56 9.95 -9.76
CA GLY A 394 2.81 10.40 -11.14
C GLY A 394 3.85 11.54 -11.26
N TRP A 395 4.42 11.96 -10.16
CA TRP A 395 5.16 13.21 -9.96
C TRP A 395 6.66 13.03 -9.76
N TYR A 396 7.12 11.82 -9.53
CA TYR A 396 8.55 11.55 -9.30
C TYR A 396 9.42 12.13 -10.43
N GLN A 397 8.79 12.39 -11.55
CA GLN A 397 9.41 13.03 -12.70
C GLN A 397 9.66 14.53 -12.54
N ARG A 398 8.94 15.23 -11.64
CA ARG A 398 9.05 16.71 -11.54
C ARG A 398 10.14 17.18 -10.59
N LEU A 399 10.61 16.35 -9.67
CA LEU A 399 11.51 16.74 -8.59
C LEU A 399 12.96 16.32 -8.76
N SER A 400 13.25 15.49 -9.73
CA SER A 400 14.64 15.27 -10.13
C SER A 400 15.13 16.46 -10.91
N ASN A 401 16.30 17.00 -10.54
CA ASN A 401 17.04 17.92 -11.37
C ASN A 401 16.96 17.45 -12.83
N GLU A 402 16.80 18.38 -13.75
CA GLU A 402 16.52 18.14 -15.17
C GLU A 402 17.38 17.05 -15.83
N ARG A 403 18.49 16.68 -15.24
CA ARG A 403 19.43 15.66 -15.75
C ARG A 403 19.38 14.29 -15.03
N ASN A 404 18.86 14.18 -13.81
CA ASN A 404 18.85 12.93 -13.02
C ASN A 404 17.50 12.23 -12.98
N PHE A 405 16.70 12.51 -13.89
CA PHE A 405 15.30 12.28 -13.98
C PHE A 405 14.87 10.81 -14.05
N LEU A 406 15.74 9.90 -14.54
CA LEU A 406 15.38 8.52 -14.86
C LEU A 406 16.20 7.47 -14.12
N THR A 407 16.86 7.82 -13.02
CA THR A 407 17.68 6.86 -12.30
C THR A 407 16.86 5.69 -11.76
N ALA A 408 17.04 4.50 -12.33
CA ALA A 408 16.56 3.21 -11.83
C ALA A 408 15.08 3.17 -11.39
N ASN A 409 14.19 3.90 -12.07
CA ASN A 409 12.77 4.01 -11.76
C ASN A 409 11.91 3.76 -13.01
N TYR A 410 10.59 3.75 -12.82
CA TYR A 410 9.64 3.82 -13.92
C TYR A 410 9.40 5.28 -14.29
N ALA A 411 9.44 5.59 -15.57
CA ALA A 411 9.16 6.92 -16.08
C ALA A 411 7.95 6.92 -17.01
N LEU A 412 7.02 7.84 -16.77
CA LEU A 412 5.88 8.05 -17.66
C LEU A 412 6.32 8.90 -18.85
N TRP A 413 5.80 8.57 -20.03
CA TRP A 413 5.99 9.41 -21.20
C TRP A 413 5.39 10.81 -20.99
N ASP A 414 6.11 11.82 -21.44
CA ASP A 414 5.72 13.23 -21.38
C ASP A 414 6.22 13.94 -22.64
N ALA A 415 5.37 14.74 -23.26
CA ALA A 415 5.70 15.45 -24.51
C ALA A 415 6.80 16.50 -24.33
N GLU A 416 6.86 17.13 -23.13
CA GLU A 416 7.80 18.22 -22.84
C GLU A 416 9.12 17.72 -22.27
N ARG A 417 9.16 16.47 -21.78
CA ARG A 417 10.32 15.89 -21.12
C ARG A 417 10.89 14.74 -21.91
N ARG A 418 12.15 14.85 -22.20
CA ARG A 418 12.82 13.91 -23.08
C ARG A 418 13.65 12.90 -22.29
N LEU A 419 13.80 11.69 -22.83
CA LEU A 419 14.62 10.64 -22.23
C LEU A 419 16.11 11.00 -22.28
N TRP A 420 16.80 10.58 -21.23
CA TRP A 420 18.24 10.72 -21.14
C TRP A 420 18.85 9.49 -20.45
N LEU A 421 18.96 8.38 -21.20
CA LEU A 421 19.34 7.08 -20.63
C LEU A 421 20.79 7.01 -20.15
N GLN A 422 21.70 7.80 -20.73
CA GLN A 422 23.09 7.86 -20.25
C GLN A 422 23.21 8.36 -18.81
N ALA A 423 22.30 9.23 -18.37
CA ALA A 423 22.25 9.66 -16.97
C ALA A 423 21.87 8.54 -16.00
N MET A 424 21.25 7.45 -16.50
CA MET A 424 20.88 6.28 -15.70
C MET A 424 22.05 5.31 -15.51
N THR A 425 23.01 5.33 -16.41
CA THR A 425 24.16 4.40 -16.44
C THR A 425 25.43 4.98 -15.82
N SER A 426 25.39 6.21 -15.30
CA SER A 426 26.51 6.83 -14.59
C SER A 426 26.85 6.16 -13.23
N GLY A 427 26.03 5.22 -12.76
CA GLY A 427 26.42 4.25 -11.74
C GLY A 427 27.24 3.12 -12.38
N ASP A 428 28.28 2.66 -11.69
CA ASP A 428 29.17 1.57 -12.15
C ASP A 428 28.37 0.46 -12.86
N PRO A 429 28.68 0.10 -14.13
CA PRO A 429 28.00 -0.99 -14.82
C PRO A 429 27.99 -2.31 -14.04
N ARG A 430 28.93 -2.49 -13.08
CA ARG A 430 28.98 -3.62 -12.15
C ARG A 430 27.85 -3.58 -11.13
N GLU A 431 27.38 -2.41 -10.69
CA GLU A 431 26.23 -2.30 -9.78
C GLU A 431 24.90 -2.59 -10.49
N THR A 432 24.78 -2.27 -11.77
CA THR A 432 23.56 -2.53 -12.54
C THR A 432 23.42 -4.03 -12.87
N SER A 433 24.53 -4.72 -13.16
CA SER A 433 24.52 -6.16 -13.41
C SER A 433 24.38 -6.99 -12.13
N SER A 434 24.90 -6.55 -10.99
CA SER A 434 24.75 -7.25 -9.71
C SER A 434 23.32 -7.17 -9.14
N ARG A 435 22.56 -6.16 -9.47
CA ARG A 435 21.14 -6.06 -9.06
C ARG A 435 20.20 -6.97 -9.87
N VAL A 436 20.62 -7.42 -11.04
CA VAL A 436 19.87 -8.36 -11.88
C VAL A 436 20.22 -9.82 -11.59
N THR A 437 21.35 -10.08 -10.88
CA THR A 437 21.89 -11.42 -10.66
C THR A 437 22.19 -11.75 -9.18
N GLU A 438 21.38 -11.29 -8.23
CA GLU A 438 21.42 -11.91 -6.89
C GLU A 438 20.93 -13.35 -6.95
N GLY A 439 21.82 -14.23 -7.39
CA GLY A 439 21.55 -15.66 -7.49
C GLY A 439 22.71 -16.54 -7.97
N ARG A 440 23.88 -16.00 -8.30
CA ARG A 440 25.07 -16.86 -8.58
C ARG A 440 26.38 -16.23 -8.14
N SER A 441 27.07 -17.03 -7.34
CA SER A 441 28.44 -16.95 -6.85
C SER A 441 29.48 -16.50 -7.86
N SER A 442 30.31 -15.62 -7.37
CA SER A 442 31.71 -15.26 -7.68
C SER A 442 32.48 -16.06 -8.73
N ASP A 443 33.40 -15.32 -9.32
CA ASP A 443 34.54 -15.71 -10.14
C ASP A 443 34.24 -15.90 -11.61
N ASN A 444 34.15 -14.74 -12.30
CA ASN A 444 34.81 -14.58 -13.60
C ASN A 444 34.72 -13.11 -14.02
N ALA A 445 35.85 -12.51 -14.36
CA ALA A 445 35.93 -11.24 -15.05
C ALA A 445 35.27 -11.40 -16.42
N PHE A 446 33.97 -11.04 -16.50
CA PHE A 446 33.27 -11.03 -17.79
C PHE A 446 33.73 -9.83 -18.59
N SER A 447 34.36 -10.08 -19.71
CA SER A 447 34.37 -9.15 -20.84
C SER A 447 32.90 -8.93 -21.25
N MET A 448 32.40 -7.68 -21.20
CA MET A 448 31.03 -7.33 -21.60
C MET A 448 30.91 -7.41 -23.12
N GLU A 449 30.68 -8.61 -23.66
CA GLU A 449 30.22 -8.85 -25.04
C GLU A 449 28.68 -8.89 -25.13
N GLY A 450 27.99 -8.13 -24.29
CA GLY A 450 26.53 -7.98 -24.34
C GLY A 450 26.11 -6.79 -25.22
N PRO A 451 24.83 -6.70 -25.60
CA PRO A 451 24.32 -5.53 -26.31
C PRO A 451 24.51 -4.27 -25.47
N LYS A 452 25.06 -3.21 -26.07
CA LYS A 452 25.28 -1.92 -25.37
C LYS A 452 24.01 -1.12 -25.13
N VAL A 453 22.87 -1.58 -25.60
CA VAL A 453 21.58 -0.91 -25.55
C VAL A 453 20.50 -1.91 -25.20
N ALA A 454 19.70 -1.58 -24.19
CA ALA A 454 18.42 -2.21 -23.91
C ALA A 454 17.36 -1.13 -23.69
N LEU A 455 16.29 -1.17 -24.45
CA LEU A 455 15.16 -0.26 -24.38
C LEU A 455 13.91 -1.07 -24.03
N VAL A 456 13.37 -0.85 -22.83
CA VAL A 456 12.20 -1.57 -22.32
C VAL A 456 11.13 -0.58 -21.90
N ALA A 457 9.98 -0.63 -22.58
CA ALA A 457 8.78 0.10 -22.19
C ALA A 457 7.61 -0.85 -22.07
N GLN A 458 6.62 -0.46 -21.27
CA GLN A 458 5.38 -1.19 -21.09
C GLN A 458 4.19 -0.25 -21.29
N LEU A 459 3.09 -0.79 -21.80
CA LEU A 459 1.80 -0.14 -21.77
C LEU A 459 1.13 -0.43 -20.43
N TYR A 460 1.00 0.59 -19.60
CA TYR A 460 0.23 0.50 -18.37
C TYR A 460 -1.26 0.61 -18.69
N LEU A 461 -2.07 -0.32 -18.18
CA LEU A 461 -3.51 -0.27 -18.28
C LEU A 461 -4.13 -0.58 -16.92
N ASP A 462 -4.70 0.42 -16.28
CA ASP A 462 -5.58 0.26 -15.12
C ASP A 462 -7.03 0.28 -15.56
N MET A 463 -7.85 -0.59 -14.98
CA MET A 463 -9.24 -0.77 -15.34
C MET A 463 -10.10 -0.91 -14.09
N ASP A 464 -11.35 -0.47 -14.22
CA ASP A 464 -12.38 -0.75 -13.23
C ASP A 464 -13.72 -1.03 -13.95
N SER A 465 -14.56 -1.83 -13.31
CA SER A 465 -15.93 -2.09 -13.77
C SER A 465 -16.85 -2.02 -12.57
N MET A 466 -17.65 -0.98 -12.51
CA MET A 466 -18.60 -0.75 -11.43
C MET A 466 -19.96 -0.37 -12.02
N ASP A 467 -21.00 -0.99 -11.53
CA ASP A 467 -22.39 -0.77 -11.98
C ASP A 467 -22.56 -0.89 -13.50
N GLY A 468 -21.81 -1.83 -14.12
CA GLY A 468 -21.82 -2.06 -15.56
C GLY A 468 -21.07 -1.02 -16.39
N MET A 469 -20.44 -0.04 -15.75
CA MET A 469 -19.65 0.99 -16.42
C MET A 469 -18.17 0.63 -16.37
N PHE A 470 -17.57 0.44 -17.55
CA PHE A 470 -16.13 0.26 -17.73
C PHE A 470 -15.41 1.60 -17.69
N THR A 471 -14.37 1.70 -16.87
CA THR A 471 -13.45 2.83 -16.84
C THR A 471 -12.02 2.34 -16.98
N HIS A 472 -11.17 3.14 -17.60
CA HIS A 472 -9.78 2.77 -17.81
C HIS A 472 -8.85 3.97 -17.79
N ARG A 473 -7.56 3.66 -17.58
CA ARG A 473 -6.45 4.61 -17.68
C ARG A 473 -5.25 3.91 -18.29
N THR A 474 -4.60 4.57 -19.23
CA THR A 474 -3.40 4.07 -19.88
C THR A 474 -2.23 5.02 -19.70
N ALA A 475 -1.02 4.49 -19.71
CA ALA A 475 0.21 5.26 -19.75
C ALA A 475 1.30 4.48 -20.48
N THR A 476 2.21 5.19 -21.13
CA THR A 476 3.46 4.62 -21.64
C THR A 476 4.51 4.75 -20.54
N VAL A 477 5.11 3.63 -20.15
CA VAL A 477 6.03 3.57 -19.02
C VAL A 477 7.37 3.02 -19.47
N LEU A 478 8.43 3.81 -19.31
CA LEU A 478 9.79 3.31 -19.42
C LEU A 478 10.11 2.45 -18.18
N ASP A 479 10.66 1.27 -18.39
CA ASP A 479 11.26 0.47 -17.34
C ASP A 479 12.75 0.79 -17.20
N GLY A 480 13.07 1.75 -16.36
CA GLY A 480 14.43 2.19 -16.11
C GLY A 480 15.30 1.17 -15.37
N TYR A 481 14.68 0.11 -14.78
CA TYR A 481 15.43 -0.98 -14.16
C TYR A 481 15.99 -1.97 -15.19
N ARG A 482 15.35 -2.08 -16.37
CA ARG A 482 15.74 -2.99 -17.45
C ARG A 482 16.29 -2.28 -18.68
N SER A 483 16.16 -0.93 -18.72
CA SER A 483 16.68 -0.12 -19.82
C SER A 483 18.05 0.42 -19.48
N TYR A 484 18.95 0.38 -20.46
CA TYR A 484 20.28 1.01 -20.35
C TYR A 484 20.79 1.40 -21.73
N TYR A 485 21.73 2.34 -21.75
CA TYR A 485 22.40 2.82 -22.95
C TYR A 485 23.86 3.14 -22.63
N LEU A 486 24.80 2.37 -23.16
CA LEU A 486 26.23 2.44 -22.86
C LEU A 486 27.08 3.16 -23.94
N GLU A 487 26.43 3.70 -24.95
CA GLU A 487 27.13 4.50 -25.95
C GLU A 487 27.33 5.95 -25.46
N PRO A 488 28.37 6.67 -25.98
CA PRO A 488 28.61 8.06 -25.59
C PRO A 488 27.43 8.99 -25.83
N GLU A 489 27.28 9.96 -24.95
CA GLU A 489 26.27 11.00 -25.06
C GLU A 489 26.49 11.85 -26.32
N HIS A 490 25.48 11.93 -27.17
CA HIS A 490 25.48 12.73 -28.38
C HIS A 490 24.03 13.10 -28.74
N PRO A 491 23.76 14.23 -29.42
CA PRO A 491 22.41 14.59 -29.87
C PRO A 491 21.70 13.45 -30.64
N TRP A 492 22.42 12.69 -31.47
CA TRP A 492 21.87 11.55 -32.17
C TRP A 492 21.44 10.39 -31.26
N THR A 493 22.17 10.14 -30.19
CA THR A 493 21.81 9.08 -29.23
C THR A 493 20.58 9.50 -28.41
N ALA A 494 20.48 10.77 -28.03
CA ALA A 494 19.29 11.32 -27.39
C ALA A 494 18.08 11.28 -28.35
N CYS A 495 18.27 11.67 -29.62
CA CYS A 495 17.25 11.60 -30.64
C CYS A 495 16.75 10.15 -30.83
N PHE A 496 17.66 9.17 -30.97
CA PHE A 496 17.32 7.76 -31.08
C PHE A 496 16.45 7.26 -29.91
N GLN A 497 16.83 7.54 -28.66
CA GLN A 497 16.09 7.11 -27.49
C GLN A 497 14.67 7.70 -27.46
N ASN A 498 14.53 8.96 -27.82
CA ASN A 498 13.27 9.67 -27.75
C ASN A 498 12.32 9.32 -28.89
N ILE A 499 12.81 9.10 -30.10
CA ILE A 499 12.00 8.55 -31.20
C ILE A 499 11.40 7.21 -30.79
N TRP A 500 12.22 6.32 -30.21
CA TRP A 500 11.71 5.03 -29.73
C TRP A 500 10.62 5.18 -28.68
N PHE A 501 10.80 6.06 -27.68
CA PHE A 501 9.81 6.23 -26.62
C PHE A 501 8.53 6.89 -27.12
N ASP A 502 8.63 7.76 -28.11
CA ASP A 502 7.50 8.36 -28.81
C ASP A 502 6.73 7.33 -29.67
N LEU A 503 7.41 6.37 -30.29
CA LEU A 503 6.76 5.25 -30.97
C LEU A 503 5.96 4.37 -29.97
N CYS A 504 6.48 4.19 -28.77
CA CYS A 504 5.74 3.51 -27.70
C CYS A 504 4.46 4.27 -27.34
N GLU A 505 4.51 5.60 -27.27
CA GLU A 505 3.33 6.43 -27.00
C GLU A 505 2.32 6.39 -28.13
N LEU A 506 2.75 6.35 -29.37
CA LEU A 506 1.84 6.16 -30.51
C LEU A 506 1.05 4.86 -30.38
N GLU A 507 1.68 3.79 -29.97
CA GLU A 507 0.99 2.52 -29.75
C GLU A 507 0.02 2.56 -28.56
N ARG A 508 0.38 3.26 -27.48
CA ARG A 508 -0.55 3.50 -26.37
C ARG A 508 -1.79 4.30 -26.80
N ARG A 509 -1.61 5.33 -27.63
CA ARG A 509 -2.76 6.11 -28.15
C ARG A 509 -3.68 5.25 -29.00
N ARG A 510 -3.14 4.37 -29.84
CA ARG A 510 -3.94 3.40 -30.60
C ARG A 510 -4.72 2.45 -29.69
N LEU A 511 -4.10 1.98 -28.60
CA LEU A 511 -4.81 1.20 -27.58
C LEU A 511 -5.92 2.00 -26.92
N GLU A 512 -5.65 3.23 -26.51
CA GLU A 512 -6.60 4.14 -25.87
C GLU A 512 -7.84 4.38 -26.75
N ASP A 513 -7.65 4.63 -28.06
CA ASP A 513 -8.75 4.82 -29.01
C ASP A 513 -9.65 3.57 -29.12
N ARG A 514 -9.04 2.38 -29.07
CA ARG A 514 -9.78 1.11 -29.08
C ARG A 514 -10.55 0.89 -27.78
N LEU A 515 -9.96 1.25 -26.62
CA LEU A 515 -10.60 1.11 -25.31
C LEU A 515 -11.80 2.03 -25.12
N ARG A 516 -11.86 3.16 -25.83
CA ARG A 516 -12.99 4.11 -25.80
C ARG A 516 -14.22 3.64 -26.60
N MET A 517 -14.11 2.54 -27.34
CA MET A 517 -15.24 2.06 -28.15
C MET A 517 -16.40 1.58 -27.26
N PRO A 518 -17.65 1.84 -27.64
CA PRO A 518 -18.82 1.37 -26.90
C PRO A 518 -18.82 -0.14 -26.68
N GLY A 519 -19.34 -0.58 -25.54
CA GLY A 519 -19.43 -2.01 -25.20
C GLY A 519 -18.10 -2.64 -24.82
N MET A 520 -17.12 -1.86 -24.35
CA MET A 520 -15.87 -2.36 -23.82
C MET A 520 -16.11 -3.13 -22.52
N THR A 521 -15.48 -4.29 -22.40
CA THR A 521 -15.46 -5.11 -21.18
C THR A 521 -14.02 -5.31 -20.70
N VAL A 522 -13.86 -5.75 -19.46
CA VAL A 522 -12.54 -6.05 -18.88
C VAL A 522 -11.80 -7.11 -19.69
N GLU A 523 -12.51 -8.17 -20.11
CA GLU A 523 -11.93 -9.27 -20.89
C GLU A 523 -11.45 -8.79 -22.24
N ARG A 524 -12.26 -7.99 -22.92
CA ARG A 524 -11.91 -7.42 -24.23
C ARG A 524 -10.73 -6.45 -24.11
N ALA A 525 -10.71 -5.64 -23.05
CA ALA A 525 -9.60 -4.72 -22.80
C ALA A 525 -8.28 -5.46 -22.52
N ARG A 526 -8.32 -6.61 -21.84
CA ARG A 526 -7.13 -7.48 -21.64
C ARG A 526 -6.60 -8.03 -22.96
N VAL A 527 -7.49 -8.48 -23.84
CA VAL A 527 -7.08 -8.96 -25.18
C VAL A 527 -6.42 -7.84 -25.98
N LEU A 528 -7.05 -6.66 -26.04
CA LEU A 528 -6.50 -5.49 -26.72
C LEU A 528 -5.13 -5.09 -26.16
N HIS A 529 -5.00 -5.06 -24.82
CA HIS A 529 -3.73 -4.74 -24.18
C HIS A 529 -2.62 -5.73 -24.59
N SER A 530 -2.92 -7.04 -24.64
CA SER A 530 -1.98 -8.07 -25.06
C SER A 530 -1.57 -7.90 -26.53
N GLU A 531 -2.52 -7.62 -27.42
CA GLU A 531 -2.26 -7.37 -28.85
C GLU A 531 -1.36 -6.15 -29.05
N HIS A 532 -1.66 -5.04 -28.37
CA HIS A 532 -0.88 -3.82 -28.48
C HIS A 532 0.50 -3.94 -27.82
N SER A 533 0.61 -4.68 -26.71
CA SER A 533 1.91 -4.97 -26.08
C SER A 533 2.80 -5.82 -26.98
N THR A 534 2.24 -6.80 -27.69
CA THR A 534 2.97 -7.61 -28.69
C THR A 534 3.43 -6.74 -29.85
N ARG A 535 2.57 -5.86 -30.35
CA ARG A 535 2.92 -4.92 -31.44
C ARG A 535 4.02 -3.95 -31.00
N LEU A 536 3.95 -3.43 -29.78
CA LEU A 536 5.00 -2.59 -29.20
C LEU A 536 6.36 -3.31 -29.20
N ALA A 537 6.38 -4.57 -28.76
CA ALA A 537 7.60 -5.37 -28.76
C ALA A 537 8.16 -5.56 -30.18
N SER A 538 7.29 -5.88 -31.14
CA SER A 538 7.68 -6.03 -32.54
C SER A 538 8.22 -4.74 -33.17
N THR A 539 7.55 -3.61 -32.93
CA THR A 539 7.98 -2.27 -33.37
C THR A 539 9.34 -1.91 -32.77
N THR A 540 9.54 -2.19 -31.47
CA THR A 540 10.83 -1.96 -30.80
C THR A 540 11.95 -2.76 -31.47
N GLN A 541 11.72 -4.05 -31.73
CA GLN A 541 12.72 -4.89 -32.39
C GLN A 541 13.04 -4.41 -33.81
N GLU A 542 12.03 -4.03 -34.58
CA GLU A 542 12.22 -3.50 -35.92
C GLU A 542 12.99 -2.17 -35.90
N TYR A 543 12.64 -1.27 -34.98
CA TYR A 543 13.33 -0.01 -34.78
C TYR A 543 14.82 -0.23 -34.47
N LEU A 544 15.13 -1.08 -33.47
CA LEU A 544 16.51 -1.39 -33.08
C LEU A 544 17.31 -1.98 -34.24
N ARG A 545 16.70 -2.91 -35.01
CA ARG A 545 17.33 -3.57 -36.13
C ARG A 545 17.61 -2.60 -37.30
N THR A 546 16.61 -1.82 -37.71
CA THR A 546 16.71 -0.90 -38.86
C THR A 546 17.66 0.25 -38.59
N THR A 547 17.68 0.77 -37.39
CA THR A 547 18.58 1.86 -36.99
C THR A 547 19.96 1.36 -36.55
N LYS A 548 20.21 0.04 -36.57
CA LYS A 548 21.44 -0.56 -36.05
C LYS A 548 21.77 -0.07 -34.62
N TYR A 549 20.77 -0.08 -33.76
CA TYR A 549 20.86 0.42 -32.37
C TYR A 549 21.27 1.90 -32.27
N GLY A 550 20.84 2.71 -33.24
CA GLY A 550 21.12 4.16 -33.28
C GLY A 550 22.41 4.52 -34.05
N ALA A 551 23.15 3.55 -34.59
CA ALA A 551 24.34 3.81 -35.38
C ALA A 551 24.02 4.35 -36.78
N ASP A 552 22.86 3.99 -37.34
CA ASP A 552 22.41 4.42 -38.66
C ASP A 552 21.52 5.65 -38.54
N LYS A 553 22.12 6.82 -38.80
CA LYS A 553 21.45 8.12 -38.64
C LYS A 553 20.36 8.36 -39.69
N GLU A 554 20.58 7.92 -40.92
CA GLU A 554 19.61 8.08 -42.00
C GLU A 554 18.37 7.24 -41.75
N ALA A 555 18.52 6.07 -41.12
CA ALA A 555 17.43 5.19 -40.76
C ALA A 555 16.54 5.76 -39.65
N LEU A 556 16.94 6.82 -38.94
CA LEU A 556 16.11 7.51 -37.97
C LEU A 556 15.07 8.44 -38.62
N LEU A 557 15.32 8.94 -39.83
CA LEU A 557 14.45 9.91 -40.50
C LEU A 557 13.02 9.42 -40.67
N PRO A 558 12.75 8.24 -41.28
CA PRO A 558 11.37 7.76 -41.46
C PRO A 558 10.66 7.49 -40.13
N TRP A 559 11.36 7.07 -39.10
CA TRP A 559 10.78 6.88 -37.76
C TRP A 559 10.42 8.22 -37.10
N ASN A 560 11.29 9.24 -37.22
CA ASN A 560 10.99 10.58 -36.74
C ASN A 560 9.80 11.20 -37.51
N ASP A 561 9.69 10.99 -38.81
CA ASP A 561 8.53 11.43 -39.58
C ASP A 561 7.23 10.79 -39.11
N GLN A 562 7.26 9.50 -38.79
CA GLN A 562 6.11 8.82 -38.18
C GLN A 562 5.70 9.44 -36.83
N VAL A 563 6.68 9.73 -35.97
CA VAL A 563 6.44 10.41 -34.68
C VAL A 563 5.89 11.81 -34.91
N ARG A 564 6.47 12.57 -35.82
CA ARG A 564 6.01 13.93 -36.16
C ARG A 564 4.57 13.94 -36.67
N GLN A 565 4.20 13.00 -37.52
CA GLN A 565 2.82 12.88 -38.03
C GLN A 565 1.83 12.48 -36.92
N GLY A 566 2.21 11.60 -36.01
CA GLY A 566 1.30 11.05 -35.00
C GLY A 566 1.22 11.85 -33.69
N LEU A 567 2.32 12.48 -33.27
CA LEU A 567 2.43 13.23 -32.00
C LEU A 567 2.69 14.73 -32.18
N GLY A 568 3.08 15.18 -33.38
CA GLY A 568 3.50 16.55 -33.64
C GLY A 568 4.92 16.86 -33.08
N ILE A 569 5.70 15.85 -32.72
CA ILE A 569 7.02 15.98 -32.13
C ILE A 569 8.08 15.71 -33.20
N ASP A 570 9.02 16.63 -33.39
CA ASP A 570 10.19 16.47 -34.26
C ASP A 570 11.45 16.36 -33.38
N ASN A 571 11.88 15.12 -33.11
CA ASN A 571 13.05 14.88 -32.28
C ASN A 571 14.35 15.35 -32.92
N LEU A 572 14.46 15.33 -34.27
CA LEU A 572 15.62 15.87 -34.93
C LEU A 572 15.80 17.35 -34.69
N ALA A 573 14.71 18.11 -34.87
CA ALA A 573 14.71 19.55 -34.59
C ALA A 573 14.95 19.86 -33.10
N LEU A 574 14.36 19.08 -32.17
CA LEU A 574 14.56 19.25 -30.73
C LEU A 574 16.01 19.06 -30.28
N PHE A 575 16.76 18.19 -30.93
CA PHE A 575 18.17 17.92 -30.62
C PHE A 575 19.15 18.63 -31.56
N GLY A 576 18.67 19.56 -32.41
CA GLY A 576 19.52 20.36 -33.30
C GLY A 576 20.16 19.57 -34.43
N LEU A 577 19.47 18.60 -34.99
CA LEU A 577 19.92 17.69 -36.05
C LEU A 577 19.26 17.98 -37.39
#